data_6edf7b66a8a5d96d27c90e171b1c6b62
#
_entry.id   6edf7b66a8a5d96d27c90e171b1c6b62
#
_cell.length_a   1.000
_cell.length_b   1.000
_cell.length_c   1.000
_cell.angle_alpha   90.00
_cell.angle_beta   90.00
_cell.angle_gamma   90.00
#
_symmetry.space_group_name_H-M   'P 1'
#
loop_
_entity.id
_entity.type
_entity.pdbx_description
1 polymer ?
#
loop_
_entity_poly.entity_id
_entity_poly.type
_entity_poly.pdbx_seq_one_letter_code
_entity_poly.pdbx_strand_id
1 'polypeptide(L)' 'MRRYFFNVHDGKHLPDEGGIELADRHEAHRQAIVTADEILRESGRKFLRGDIWEMHVTDESGATVCRLRFSAEDCD' A
#
# COMPACT_ATOMS: atom_id res chain seq x y z
N MET A 1 -11.84 8.09 -16.01
CA MET A 1 -11.20 8.02 -14.70
C MET A 1 -11.87 6.97 -13.84
N ARG A 2 -11.08 6.24 -13.08
CA ARG A 2 -11.58 5.22 -12.17
C ARG A 2 -11.08 5.52 -10.76
N ARG A 3 -11.82 5.09 -9.76
CA ARG A 3 -11.42 5.30 -8.37
C ARG A 3 -10.73 4.06 -7.85
N TYR A 4 -9.56 4.27 -7.23
CA TYR A 4 -8.77 3.21 -6.63
C TYR A 4 -8.58 3.48 -5.16
N PHE A 5 -8.51 2.41 -4.36
CA PHE A 5 -8.39 2.50 -2.92
C PHE A 5 -7.08 1.85 -2.48
N PHE A 6 -6.34 2.55 -1.65
CA PHE A 6 -5.00 2.13 -1.22
C PHE A 6 -5.07 1.72 0.25
N ASN A 7 -5.34 0.44 0.46
CA ASN A 7 -5.59 -0.13 1.78
C ASN A 7 -4.30 -0.67 2.38
N VAL A 8 -3.99 -0.29 3.61
CA VAL A 8 -2.74 -0.65 4.27
C VAL A 8 -2.97 -1.70 5.34
N HIS A 9 -2.06 -2.67 5.43
CA HIS A 9 -2.05 -3.70 6.45
C HIS A 9 -0.67 -3.69 7.10
N ASP A 10 -0.57 -3.13 8.30
CA ASP A 10 0.69 -3.09 9.06
C ASP A 10 0.49 -3.61 10.48
N GLY A 11 -0.09 -4.79 10.58
CA GLY A 11 -0.54 -5.35 11.85
C GLY A 11 -1.98 -4.99 12.16
N LYS A 12 -2.48 -3.96 11.49
CA LYS A 12 -3.88 -3.52 11.55
C LYS A 12 -4.36 -3.28 10.14
N HIS A 13 -5.63 -3.48 9.91
CA HIS A 13 -6.24 -3.16 8.63
C HIS A 13 -6.63 -1.69 8.61
N LEU A 14 -6.02 -0.92 7.73
CA LEU A 14 -6.29 0.51 7.58
C LEU A 14 -6.88 0.75 6.19
N PRO A 15 -8.20 0.63 6.02
CA PRO A 15 -8.83 0.80 4.71
C PRO A 15 -8.81 2.26 4.28
N ASP A 16 -8.66 2.46 2.98
CA ASP A 16 -8.79 3.78 2.38
C ASP A 16 -10.26 3.98 2.03
N GLU A 17 -10.93 4.88 2.71
CA GLU A 17 -12.36 5.11 2.52
C GLU A 17 -12.67 6.06 1.37
N GLY A 18 -11.75 6.97 1.06
CA GLY A 18 -11.99 7.99 0.04
C GLY A 18 -11.55 7.59 -1.36
N GLY A 19 -10.42 6.91 -1.44
CA GLY A 19 -9.83 6.54 -2.72
C GLY A 19 -9.29 7.73 -3.50
N ILE A 20 -8.73 7.43 -4.66
CA ILE A 20 -8.17 8.43 -5.57
C ILE A 20 -8.63 8.09 -6.98
N GLU A 21 -9.07 9.09 -7.72
CA GLU A 21 -9.41 8.90 -9.13
C GLU A 21 -8.17 8.98 -9.98
N LEU A 22 -7.92 7.94 -10.77
CA LEU A 22 -6.76 7.83 -11.63
C LEU A 22 -7.18 7.31 -13.00
N ALA A 23 -6.33 7.53 -14.00
CA ALA A 23 -6.68 7.22 -15.38
C ALA A 23 -6.87 5.71 -15.61
N ASP A 24 -5.98 4.88 -15.04
CA ASP A 24 -6.00 3.43 -15.28
C ASP A 24 -5.19 2.69 -14.22
N ARG A 25 -5.09 1.37 -14.37
CA ARG A 25 -4.34 0.51 -13.45
C ARG A 25 -2.87 0.87 -13.38
N HIS A 26 -2.30 1.29 -14.49
CA HIS A 26 -0.89 1.66 -14.54
C HIS A 26 -0.63 2.87 -13.62
N GLU A 27 -1.50 3.87 -13.67
CA GLU A 27 -1.41 5.03 -12.78
C GLU A 27 -1.62 4.62 -11.34
N ALA A 28 -2.53 3.69 -11.09
CA ALA A 28 -2.77 3.19 -9.73
C ALA A 28 -1.53 2.49 -9.19
N HIS A 29 -0.83 1.71 -10.02
CA HIS A 29 0.39 1.03 -9.63
C HIS A 29 1.48 2.05 -9.26
N ARG A 30 1.64 3.09 -10.07
CA ARG A 30 2.62 4.14 -9.80
C ARG A 30 2.30 4.88 -8.50
N GLN A 31 1.02 5.21 -8.32
CA GLN A 31 0.58 5.91 -7.10
C GLN A 31 0.81 5.03 -5.85
N ALA A 32 0.63 3.72 -5.98
CA ALA A 32 0.86 2.80 -4.88
C ALA A 32 2.32 2.87 -4.41
N ILE A 33 3.26 2.91 -5.35
CA ILE A 33 4.67 2.98 -5.03
C ILE A 33 5.01 4.30 -4.32
N VAL A 34 4.48 5.41 -4.83
CA VAL A 34 4.71 6.73 -4.23
C VAL A 34 4.15 6.78 -2.82
N THR A 35 2.92 6.31 -2.64
CA THR A 35 2.27 6.32 -1.33
C THR A 35 2.98 5.41 -0.35
N ALA A 36 3.39 4.22 -0.79
CA ALA A 36 4.14 3.29 0.05
C ALA A 36 5.47 3.89 0.49
N ASP A 37 6.17 4.56 -0.42
CA ASP A 37 7.44 5.21 -0.10
C ASP A 37 7.29 6.22 1.03
N GLU A 38 6.27 7.05 0.96
CA GLU A 38 6.01 8.04 2.00
C GLU A 38 5.72 7.41 3.35
N ILE A 39 4.86 6.37 3.36
CA ILE A 39 4.48 5.69 4.59
C ILE A 39 5.67 4.97 5.20
N LEU A 40 6.45 4.28 4.38
CA LEU A 40 7.59 3.51 4.86
C LEU A 40 8.69 4.38 5.43
N ARG A 41 8.88 5.58 4.89
CA ARG A 41 9.86 6.53 5.43
C ARG A 41 9.51 6.95 6.85
N GLU A 42 8.22 7.15 7.12
CA GLU A 42 7.76 7.55 8.44
C GLU A 42 7.76 6.40 9.43
N SER A 43 7.55 5.19 8.94
CA SER A 43 7.35 4.01 9.79
C SER A 43 8.56 3.07 9.81
N GLY A 44 9.71 3.49 9.28
CA GLY A 44 10.85 2.62 9.07
C GLY A 44 11.30 1.83 10.28
N ARG A 45 11.17 2.38 11.48
CA ARG A 45 11.60 1.71 12.70
C ARG A 45 10.81 0.45 13.04
N LYS A 46 9.56 0.39 12.59
CA LYS A 46 8.71 -0.79 12.84
C LYS A 46 9.28 -2.04 12.18
N PHE A 47 9.94 -1.87 11.04
CA PHE A 47 10.40 -3.01 10.26
C PHE A 47 11.66 -3.65 10.81
N LEU A 48 12.35 -2.98 11.72
CA LEU A 48 13.50 -3.57 12.40
C LEU A 48 13.10 -4.72 13.31
N ARG A 49 11.80 -4.87 13.57
CA ARG A 49 11.26 -5.93 14.41
C ARG A 49 10.78 -7.13 13.61
N GLY A 50 10.97 -7.10 12.28
CA GLY A 50 10.53 -8.19 11.43
C GLY A 50 9.06 -8.10 11.02
N ASP A 51 8.44 -6.95 11.21
CA ASP A 51 7.04 -6.75 10.82
C ASP A 51 6.89 -6.77 9.30
N ILE A 52 5.72 -7.20 8.85
CA ILE A 52 5.38 -7.19 7.44
C ILE A 52 4.38 -6.07 7.20
N TRP A 53 4.64 -5.31 6.15
CA TRP A 53 3.76 -4.23 5.70
C TRP A 53 3.21 -4.58 4.33
N GLU A 54 1.92 -4.41 4.13
CA GLU A 54 1.30 -4.65 2.82
C GLU A 54 0.39 -3.50 2.44
N MET A 55 0.28 -3.27 1.14
CA MET A 55 -0.71 -2.37 0.58
C MET A 55 -1.48 -3.12 -0.47
N HIS A 56 -2.81 -3.12 -0.35
CA HIS A 56 -3.70 -3.74 -1.33
C HIS A 56 -4.45 -2.63 -2.05
N VAL A 57 -4.19 -2.48 -3.33
CA VAL A 57 -4.89 -1.49 -4.14
C VAL A 57 -6.09 -2.17 -4.77
N THR A 58 -7.28 -1.66 -4.47
CA THR A 58 -8.51 -2.21 -5.00
C THR A 58 -9.20 -1.19 -5.90
N ASP A 59 -10.03 -1.68 -6.82
CA ASP A 59 -10.85 -0.82 -7.66
C ASP A 59 -12.26 -0.67 -7.07
N GLU A 60 -13.14 0.00 -7.81
CA GLU A 60 -14.50 0.26 -7.34
C GLU A 60 -15.34 -1.00 -7.15
N SER A 61 -14.97 -2.09 -7.80
CA SER A 61 -15.68 -3.37 -7.64
C SER A 61 -15.17 -4.17 -6.45
N GLY A 62 -14.11 -3.68 -5.80
CA GLY A 62 -13.48 -4.39 -4.70
C GLY A 62 -12.39 -5.36 -5.13
N ALA A 63 -12.12 -5.46 -6.43
CA ALA A 63 -11.08 -6.35 -6.93
C ALA A 63 -9.71 -5.79 -6.63
N THR A 64 -8.79 -6.64 -6.18
CA THR A 64 -7.41 -6.23 -5.94
C THR A 64 -6.68 -6.15 -7.28
N VAL A 65 -6.20 -4.98 -7.62
CA VAL A 65 -5.50 -4.75 -8.89
C VAL A 65 -3.99 -4.71 -8.72
N CYS A 66 -3.51 -4.48 -7.49
CA CYS A 66 -2.08 -4.41 -7.20
C CYS A 66 -1.88 -4.70 -5.72
N ARG A 67 -0.77 -5.37 -5.41
CA ARG A 67 -0.40 -5.64 -4.02
C ARG A 67 1.09 -5.36 -3.86
N LEU A 68 1.43 -4.53 -2.88
CA LEU A 68 2.81 -4.28 -2.50
C LEU A 68 3.06 -4.93 -1.15
N ARG A 69 4.23 -5.52 -1.00
CA ARG A 69 4.61 -6.16 0.25
C ARG A 69 6.03 -5.76 0.60
N PHE A 70 6.23 -5.35 1.84
CA PHE A 70 7.53 -4.97 2.34
C PHE A 70 7.82 -5.69 3.65
N SER A 71 9.00 -6.25 3.76
CA SER A 71 9.47 -6.83 5.00
C SER A 71 10.95 -6.54 5.16
N ALA A 72 11.40 -6.48 6.40
CA ALA A 72 12.81 -6.26 6.70
C ALA A 72 13.26 -7.29 7.72
N GLU A 73 14.47 -7.77 7.54
CA GLU A 73 15.08 -8.71 8.47
C GLU A 73 16.38 -8.12 8.97
N ASP A 74 16.62 -8.28 10.25
CA ASP A 74 17.88 -7.88 10.85
C ASP A 74 18.81 -9.09 10.75
N CYS A 75 19.90 -8.94 10.02
CA CYS A 75 20.84 -10.04 9.77
C CYS A 75 22.15 -9.79 10.49
N ASP A 76 22.64 -10.84 11.12
CA ASP A 76 23.93 -10.80 11.80
C ASP A 76 25.10 -10.83 10.81
#